data_3d790cd55435de0a5014acf6ced90483
#
_entry.id   3d790cd55435de0a5014acf6ced90483
#
_cell.length_a   1.000
_cell.length_b   1.000
_cell.length_c   1.000
_cell.angle_alpha   90.00
_cell.angle_beta   90.00
_cell.angle_gamma   90.00
#
_symmetry.space_group_name_H-M   'P 1'
#
loop_
_entity.id
_entity.type
_entity.pdbx_description
1 polymer ?
#
loop_
_entity_poly.entity_id
_entity_poly.type
_entity_poly.pdbx_seq_one_letter_code
_entity_poly.pdbx_strand_id
1 'polypeptide(L)'
;MPVFASHPADRRFYATMSVVASAVIVTGFASTYGPKLINGSRPVPPIVHIHAGVFVCWLVLFVAQTLLVMRGRVQAHMRLGRAGLALAGVMLVTGLATAIDAARAGHTGIPGVEFPDPQGFMLLNVASIFVFSLLVAAGWWWRRRQQAHKRLMLAATVAALMPPNMPALSGATTVCVASSQRPGSITTVCMISFRAMDPALLRATM
;
A
#
# COMPACT_ATOMS: atom_id res chain seq x y z
N MET A 1 11.24 -25.54 21.46
CA MET A 1 11.73 -24.26 20.93
C MET A 1 10.85 -23.16 21.53
N PRO A 2 11.37 -22.17 22.23
CA PRO A 2 10.54 -21.14 22.84
C PRO A 2 9.81 -20.38 21.72
N VAL A 3 8.50 -20.41 21.75
CA VAL A 3 7.63 -19.55 20.95
C VAL A 3 7.85 -18.13 21.49
N PHE A 4 8.65 -17.34 20.80
CA PHE A 4 8.81 -15.92 21.12
C PHE A 4 7.46 -15.24 20.95
N ALA A 5 6.69 -15.18 22.01
CA ALA A 5 5.46 -14.41 22.06
C ALA A 5 5.81 -12.96 21.72
N SER A 6 5.24 -12.42 20.63
CA SER A 6 5.44 -11.01 20.28
C SER A 6 5.02 -10.14 21.47
N HIS A 7 5.90 -9.19 21.85
CA HIS A 7 5.65 -8.30 22.98
C HIS A 7 4.31 -7.54 22.78
N PRO A 8 3.50 -7.31 23.84
CA PRO A 8 2.23 -6.60 23.71
C PRO A 8 2.34 -5.24 23.01
N ALA A 9 3.44 -4.52 23.26
CA ALA A 9 3.73 -3.25 22.58
C ALA A 9 3.86 -3.41 21.05
N ASP A 10 4.50 -4.49 20.58
CA ASP A 10 4.61 -4.81 19.16
C ASP A 10 3.25 -5.00 18.50
N ARG A 11 2.33 -5.72 19.16
CA ARG A 11 0.99 -5.96 18.63
C ARG A 11 0.17 -4.67 18.48
N ARG A 12 0.25 -3.80 19.49
CA ARG A 12 -0.40 -2.47 19.45
C ARG A 12 0.19 -1.60 18.37
N PHE A 13 1.51 -1.56 18.24
CA PHE A 13 2.21 -0.80 17.20
C PHE A 13 1.74 -1.18 15.80
N TYR A 14 1.75 -2.47 15.44
CA TYR A 14 1.31 -2.90 14.11
C TYR A 14 -0.19 -2.69 13.87
N ALA A 15 -1.03 -2.82 14.89
CA ALA A 15 -2.45 -2.50 14.79
C ALA A 15 -2.67 -1.00 14.54
N THR A 16 -1.97 -0.13 15.26
CA THR A 16 -2.04 1.33 15.05
C THR A 16 -1.53 1.69 13.66
N MET A 17 -0.38 1.15 13.22
CA MET A 17 0.17 1.42 11.90
C MET A 17 -0.75 0.94 10.78
N SER A 18 -1.46 -0.18 10.96
CA SER A 18 -2.43 -0.65 9.96
C SER A 18 -3.61 0.31 9.81
N VAL A 19 -4.11 0.84 10.92
CA VAL A 19 -5.22 1.82 10.90
C VAL A 19 -4.74 3.15 10.28
N VAL A 20 -3.59 3.66 10.70
CA VAL A 20 -3.01 4.91 10.17
C VAL A 20 -2.77 4.78 8.67
N ALA A 21 -2.10 3.71 8.23
CA ALA A 21 -1.87 3.45 6.81
C ALA A 21 -3.20 3.40 6.05
N SER A 22 -4.19 2.64 6.53
CA SER A 22 -5.51 2.56 5.88
C SER A 22 -6.22 3.91 5.82
N ALA A 23 -6.14 4.73 6.87
CA ALA A 23 -6.75 6.06 6.89
C ALA A 23 -6.08 6.99 5.86
N VAL A 24 -4.74 7.01 5.79
CA VAL A 24 -3.99 7.79 4.79
C VAL A 24 -4.39 7.37 3.37
N ILE A 25 -4.52 6.05 3.13
CA ILE A 25 -4.95 5.49 1.86
C ILE A 25 -6.34 5.97 1.47
N VAL A 26 -7.30 5.76 2.36
CA VAL A 26 -8.70 6.11 2.10
C VAL A 26 -8.82 7.61 1.83
N THR A 27 -8.12 8.45 2.58
CA THR A 27 -8.11 9.91 2.38
C THR A 27 -7.51 10.28 1.03
N GLY A 28 -6.34 9.71 0.66
CA GLY A 28 -5.71 9.95 -0.63
C GLY A 28 -6.58 9.48 -1.81
N PHE A 29 -7.22 8.32 -1.66
CA PHE A 29 -8.12 7.80 -2.69
C PHE A 29 -9.42 8.62 -2.79
N ALA A 30 -9.99 9.04 -1.68
CA ALA A 30 -11.19 9.88 -1.66
C ALA A 30 -10.96 11.21 -2.38
N SER A 31 -9.77 11.82 -2.26
CA SER A 31 -9.44 13.09 -2.91
C SER A 31 -9.30 12.98 -4.45
N THR A 32 -8.97 11.80 -4.97
CA THR A 32 -8.76 11.59 -6.42
C THR A 32 -9.96 10.91 -7.09
N TYR A 33 -10.58 9.96 -6.43
CA TYR A 33 -11.70 9.19 -6.97
C TYR A 33 -13.06 9.85 -6.69
N GLY A 34 -13.23 10.46 -5.51
CA GLY A 34 -14.47 11.13 -5.11
C GLY A 34 -14.95 12.18 -6.12
N PRO A 35 -14.10 13.15 -6.53
CA PRO A 35 -14.49 14.15 -7.53
C PRO A 35 -14.90 13.55 -8.87
N LYS A 36 -14.30 12.43 -9.30
CA LYS A 36 -14.69 11.74 -10.54
C LYS A 36 -16.08 11.15 -10.47
N LEU A 37 -16.50 10.69 -9.29
CA LEU A 37 -17.84 10.17 -9.06
C LEU A 37 -18.90 11.27 -9.00
N ILE A 38 -18.56 12.42 -8.41
CA ILE A 38 -19.50 13.52 -8.16
C ILE A 38 -19.66 14.40 -9.40
N ASN A 39 -18.56 14.75 -10.05
CA ASN A 39 -18.56 15.74 -11.14
C ASN A 39 -18.93 15.15 -12.52
N GLY A 40 -19.04 13.82 -12.66
CA GLY A 40 -19.65 13.14 -13.80
C GLY A 40 -19.14 13.45 -15.21
N SER A 41 -18.02 14.17 -15.36
CA SER A 41 -17.54 14.67 -16.65
C SER A 41 -17.07 13.58 -17.62
N ARG A 42 -16.74 12.38 -17.11
CA ARG A 42 -16.49 11.16 -17.88
C ARG A 42 -16.90 9.94 -17.06
N PRO A 43 -17.63 8.97 -17.63
CA PRO A 43 -17.99 7.74 -16.93
C PRO A 43 -16.71 6.98 -16.57
N VAL A 44 -16.59 6.62 -15.27
CA VAL A 44 -15.47 5.80 -14.81
C VAL A 44 -15.70 4.36 -15.27
N PRO A 45 -14.73 3.71 -15.93
CA PRO A 45 -14.88 2.33 -16.41
C PRO A 45 -15.26 1.36 -15.29
N PRO A 46 -16.11 0.34 -15.54
CA PRO A 46 -16.53 -0.63 -14.51
C PRO A 46 -15.37 -1.34 -13.84
N ILE A 47 -14.28 -1.61 -14.55
CA ILE A 47 -13.10 -2.28 -14.00
C ILE A 47 -12.43 -1.46 -12.89
N VAL A 48 -12.48 -0.13 -12.96
CA VAL A 48 -11.95 0.77 -11.92
C VAL A 48 -12.78 0.65 -10.64
N HIS A 49 -14.11 0.57 -10.75
CA HIS A 49 -15.00 0.37 -9.60
C HIS A 49 -14.76 -0.99 -8.94
N ILE A 50 -14.60 -2.05 -9.75
CA ILE A 50 -14.29 -3.39 -9.25
C ILE A 50 -12.96 -3.38 -8.51
N HIS A 51 -11.90 -2.83 -9.13
CA HIS A 51 -10.59 -2.74 -8.50
C HIS A 51 -10.62 -1.92 -7.20
N ALA A 52 -11.32 -0.79 -7.18
CA ALA A 52 -11.51 0.02 -5.99
C ALA A 52 -12.21 -0.76 -4.86
N GLY A 53 -13.26 -1.52 -5.17
CA GLY A 53 -13.94 -2.38 -4.21
C GLY A 53 -13.03 -3.49 -3.65
N VAL A 54 -12.28 -4.17 -4.51
CA VAL A 54 -11.28 -5.17 -4.13
C VAL A 54 -10.21 -4.56 -3.21
N PHE A 55 -9.75 -3.36 -3.53
CA PHE A 55 -8.77 -2.64 -2.73
C PHE A 55 -9.30 -2.27 -1.33
N VAL A 56 -10.54 -1.77 -1.24
CA VAL A 56 -11.19 -1.52 0.05
C VAL A 56 -11.31 -2.81 0.87
N CYS A 57 -11.70 -3.92 0.24
CA CYS A 57 -11.73 -5.24 0.90
C CYS A 57 -10.36 -5.65 1.43
N TRP A 58 -9.27 -5.36 0.69
CA TRP A 58 -7.90 -5.60 1.16
C TRP A 58 -7.57 -4.79 2.41
N LEU A 59 -7.90 -3.50 2.44
CA LEU A 59 -7.65 -2.64 3.61
C LEU A 59 -8.42 -3.11 4.85
N VAL A 60 -9.70 -3.42 4.69
CA VAL A 60 -10.54 -3.95 5.76
C VAL A 60 -9.95 -5.26 6.29
N LEU A 61 -9.56 -6.16 5.38
CA LEU A 61 -8.92 -7.42 5.73
C LEU A 61 -7.61 -7.17 6.48
N PHE A 62 -6.76 -6.26 6.01
CA PHE A 62 -5.46 -5.95 6.64
C PHE A 62 -5.63 -5.44 8.08
N VAL A 63 -6.56 -4.51 8.31
CA VAL A 63 -6.89 -4.04 9.66
C VAL A 63 -7.47 -5.17 10.50
N ALA A 64 -8.42 -5.95 9.98
CA ALA A 64 -9.00 -7.08 10.70
C ALA A 64 -7.92 -8.10 11.12
N GLN A 65 -6.97 -8.41 10.25
CA GLN A 65 -5.85 -9.32 10.51
C GLN A 65 -4.97 -8.85 11.68
N THR A 66 -4.64 -7.56 11.71
CA THR A 66 -3.83 -7.01 12.82
C THR A 66 -4.60 -6.97 14.13
N LEU A 67 -5.90 -6.66 14.10
CA LEU A 67 -6.78 -6.69 15.27
C LEU A 67 -6.98 -8.11 15.82
N LEU A 68 -7.10 -9.13 14.96
CA LEU A 68 -7.20 -10.53 15.37
C LEU A 68 -5.93 -10.97 16.12
N VAL A 69 -4.76 -10.60 15.65
CA VAL A 69 -3.48 -10.88 16.33
C VAL A 69 -3.39 -10.12 17.66
N MET A 70 -3.80 -8.84 17.69
CA MET A 70 -3.82 -8.03 18.90
C MET A 70 -4.71 -8.66 19.97
N ARG A 71 -5.86 -9.23 19.58
CA ARG A 71 -6.82 -9.93 20.47
C ARG A 71 -6.44 -11.38 20.78
N GLY A 72 -5.28 -11.87 20.32
CA GLY A 72 -4.83 -13.24 20.54
C GLY A 72 -5.58 -14.30 19.70
N ARG A 73 -6.46 -13.91 18.77
CA ARG A 73 -7.24 -14.83 17.93
C ARG A 73 -6.44 -15.34 16.73
N VAL A 74 -5.30 -15.98 16.98
CA VAL A 74 -4.35 -16.42 15.95
C VAL A 74 -4.95 -17.42 14.97
N GLN A 75 -5.83 -18.32 15.43
CA GLN A 75 -6.49 -19.29 14.55
C GLN A 75 -7.39 -18.62 13.52
N ALA A 76 -8.16 -17.61 13.93
CA ALA A 76 -9.00 -16.82 13.03
C ALA A 76 -8.13 -16.03 12.03
N HIS A 77 -7.01 -15.43 12.50
CA HIS A 77 -6.02 -14.78 11.63
C HIS A 77 -5.50 -15.74 10.55
N MET A 78 -5.14 -16.98 10.91
CA MET A 78 -4.62 -17.96 9.94
C MET A 78 -5.70 -18.40 8.93
N ARG A 79 -6.96 -18.57 9.36
CA ARG A 79 -8.07 -18.94 8.45
C ARG A 79 -8.37 -17.80 7.49
N LEU A 80 -8.50 -16.59 8.01
CA LEU A 80 -8.76 -15.40 7.21
C LEU A 80 -7.59 -15.03 6.30
N GLY A 81 -6.34 -15.32 6.72
CA GLY A 81 -5.13 -15.10 5.92
C GLY A 81 -5.09 -15.90 4.61
N ARG A 82 -5.73 -17.09 4.56
CA ARG A 82 -5.88 -17.87 3.32
C ARG A 82 -6.81 -17.18 2.34
N ALA A 83 -7.92 -16.62 2.82
CA ALA A 83 -8.82 -15.80 2.00
C ALA A 83 -8.10 -14.51 1.52
N GLY A 84 -7.24 -13.94 2.38
CA GLY A 84 -6.41 -12.78 2.03
C GLY A 84 -5.45 -13.06 0.87
N LEU A 85 -4.89 -14.27 0.80
CA LEU A 85 -4.03 -14.63 -0.33
C LEU A 85 -4.83 -14.72 -1.65
N ALA A 86 -6.04 -15.26 -1.62
CA ALA A 86 -6.94 -15.28 -2.78
C ALA A 86 -7.32 -13.84 -3.19
N LEU A 87 -7.63 -12.99 -2.22
CA LEU A 87 -7.94 -11.57 -2.47
C LEU A 87 -6.75 -10.82 -3.09
N ALA A 88 -5.51 -11.10 -2.66
CA ALA A 88 -4.31 -10.55 -3.28
C ALA A 88 -4.16 -10.96 -4.76
N GLY A 89 -4.51 -12.21 -5.09
CA GLY A 89 -4.57 -12.67 -6.48
C GLY A 89 -5.61 -11.91 -7.31
N VAL A 90 -6.81 -11.69 -6.78
CA VAL A 90 -7.84 -10.87 -7.43
C VAL A 90 -7.38 -9.43 -7.60
N MET A 91 -6.69 -8.88 -6.59
CA MET A 91 -6.12 -7.53 -6.64
C MET A 91 -5.06 -7.39 -7.74
N LEU A 92 -4.20 -8.41 -7.93
CA LEU A 92 -3.23 -8.48 -9.03
C LEU A 92 -3.95 -8.42 -10.39
N VAL A 93 -4.94 -9.28 -10.59
CA VAL A 93 -5.65 -9.38 -11.88
C VAL A 93 -6.41 -8.08 -12.20
N THR A 94 -7.20 -7.58 -11.24
CA THR A 94 -7.98 -6.35 -11.43
C THR A 94 -7.09 -5.12 -11.56
N GLY A 95 -5.95 -5.08 -10.86
CA GLY A 95 -4.97 -4.01 -10.97
C GLY A 95 -4.32 -3.97 -12.36
N LEU A 96 -3.88 -5.12 -12.89
CA LEU A 96 -3.34 -5.20 -14.26
C LEU A 96 -4.39 -4.80 -15.31
N ALA A 97 -5.63 -5.27 -15.15
CA ALA A 97 -6.71 -4.89 -16.07
C ALA A 97 -6.96 -3.37 -16.05
N THR A 98 -6.96 -2.75 -14.86
CA THR A 98 -7.11 -1.31 -14.69
C THR A 98 -5.94 -0.53 -15.31
N ALA A 99 -4.70 -1.01 -15.16
CA ALA A 99 -3.52 -0.38 -15.74
C ALA A 99 -3.55 -0.42 -17.28
N ILE A 100 -3.98 -1.54 -17.86
CA ILE A 100 -4.15 -1.69 -19.31
C ILE A 100 -5.27 -0.79 -19.82
N ASP A 101 -6.40 -0.74 -19.13
CA ASP A 101 -7.53 0.13 -19.50
C ASP A 101 -7.13 1.60 -19.47
N ALA A 102 -6.42 2.04 -18.43
CA ALA A 102 -5.90 3.40 -18.33
C ALA A 102 -4.95 3.75 -19.49
N ALA A 103 -4.06 2.84 -19.87
CA ALA A 103 -3.15 3.05 -21.00
C ALA A 103 -3.90 3.15 -22.34
N ARG A 104 -4.90 2.29 -22.57
CA ARG A 104 -5.76 2.35 -23.76
C ARG A 104 -6.57 3.63 -23.84
N ALA A 105 -6.99 4.17 -22.71
CA ALA A 105 -7.69 5.44 -22.60
C ALA A 105 -6.75 6.68 -22.73
N GLY A 106 -5.46 6.46 -22.94
CA GLY A 106 -4.47 7.53 -23.11
C GLY A 106 -4.13 8.27 -21.81
N HIS A 107 -4.33 7.63 -20.63
CA HIS A 107 -3.95 8.26 -19.36
C HIS A 107 -2.43 8.29 -19.21
N THR A 108 -1.89 9.48 -19.01
CA THR A 108 -0.45 9.73 -18.86
C THR A 108 -0.04 10.00 -17.42
N GLY A 109 -0.98 10.03 -16.49
CA GLY A 109 -0.69 10.35 -15.10
C GLY A 109 -1.88 10.87 -14.35
N ILE A 110 -1.58 11.68 -13.37
CA ILE A 110 -2.53 12.31 -12.46
C ILE A 110 -2.12 13.76 -12.23
N PRO A 111 -3.00 14.61 -11.70
CA PRO A 111 -2.66 15.98 -11.41
C PRO A 111 -1.38 16.10 -10.57
N GLY A 112 -0.37 16.78 -11.11
CA GLY A 112 0.93 17.00 -10.48
C GLY A 112 2.00 15.92 -10.74
N VAL A 113 1.65 14.78 -11.38
CA VAL A 113 2.63 13.76 -11.82
C VAL A 113 2.20 13.21 -13.18
N GLU A 114 2.74 13.76 -14.24
CA GLU A 114 2.44 13.36 -15.62
C GLU A 114 3.67 12.71 -16.26
N PHE A 115 3.43 11.69 -17.05
CA PHE A 115 4.44 11.02 -17.85
C PHE A 115 4.33 11.49 -19.30
N PRO A 116 5.45 11.47 -20.07
CA PRO A 116 5.44 11.86 -21.48
C PRO A 116 4.49 11.02 -22.34
N ASP A 117 4.22 9.79 -21.91
CA ASP A 117 3.39 8.84 -22.66
C ASP A 117 2.58 7.92 -21.73
N PRO A 118 1.45 7.33 -22.21
CA PRO A 118 0.64 6.40 -21.43
C PRO A 118 1.36 5.11 -21.05
N GLN A 119 2.38 4.70 -21.80
CA GLN A 119 3.12 3.45 -21.55
C GLN A 119 4.00 3.59 -20.32
N GLY A 120 4.67 4.74 -20.14
CA GLY A 120 5.44 5.06 -18.94
C GLY A 120 4.58 5.03 -17.67
N PHE A 121 3.38 5.62 -17.75
CA PHE A 121 2.42 5.57 -16.65
C PHE A 121 1.92 4.14 -16.37
N MET A 122 1.62 3.36 -17.40
CA MET A 122 1.24 1.96 -17.28
C MET A 122 2.36 1.13 -16.61
N LEU A 123 3.61 1.31 -17.08
CA LEU A 123 4.75 0.56 -16.55
C LEU A 123 4.93 0.78 -15.04
N LEU A 124 4.77 2.01 -14.57
CA LEU A 124 4.85 2.32 -13.15
C LEU A 124 3.75 1.61 -12.35
N ASN A 125 2.51 1.62 -12.84
CA ASN A 125 1.40 0.91 -12.18
C ASN A 125 1.64 -0.59 -12.14
N VAL A 126 2.08 -1.18 -13.25
CA VAL A 126 2.42 -2.61 -13.36
C VAL A 126 3.56 -2.96 -12.39
N ALA A 127 4.62 -2.16 -12.33
CA ALA A 127 5.72 -2.37 -11.39
C ALA A 127 5.24 -2.35 -9.93
N SER A 128 4.37 -1.41 -9.56
CA SER A 128 3.79 -1.33 -8.21
C SER A 128 2.97 -2.57 -7.85
N ILE A 129 2.17 -3.07 -8.79
CA ILE A 129 1.37 -4.29 -8.62
C ILE A 129 2.27 -5.52 -8.44
N PHE A 130 3.37 -5.62 -9.22
CA PHE A 130 4.34 -6.70 -9.05
C PHE A 130 5.06 -6.65 -7.72
N VAL A 131 5.51 -5.46 -7.28
CA VAL A 131 6.14 -5.26 -5.96
C VAL A 131 5.19 -5.67 -4.85
N PHE A 132 3.93 -5.24 -4.89
CA PHE A 132 2.89 -5.67 -3.96
C PHE A 132 2.78 -7.20 -3.91
N SER A 133 2.63 -7.83 -5.08
CA SER A 133 2.44 -9.28 -5.20
C SER A 133 3.64 -10.07 -4.67
N LEU A 134 4.87 -9.62 -4.98
CA LEU A 134 6.10 -10.22 -4.47
C LEU A 134 6.20 -10.10 -2.95
N LEU A 135 5.86 -8.95 -2.39
CA LEU A 135 5.89 -8.74 -0.94
C LEU A 135 4.84 -9.60 -0.22
N VAL A 136 3.63 -9.75 -0.79
CA VAL A 136 2.61 -10.67 -0.26
C VAL A 136 3.09 -12.12 -0.33
N ALA A 137 3.63 -12.56 -1.46
CA ALA A 137 4.17 -13.90 -1.64
C ALA A 137 5.33 -14.18 -0.66
N ALA A 138 6.26 -13.24 -0.52
CA ALA A 138 7.34 -13.32 0.44
C ALA A 138 6.81 -13.38 1.88
N GLY A 139 5.84 -12.54 2.22
CA GLY A 139 5.18 -12.56 3.53
C GLY A 139 4.50 -13.89 3.83
N TRP A 140 3.87 -14.51 2.82
CA TRP A 140 3.30 -15.85 2.95
C TRP A 140 4.38 -16.93 3.10
N TRP A 141 5.47 -16.86 2.33
CA TRP A 141 6.58 -17.80 2.40
C TRP A 141 7.22 -17.79 3.79
N TRP A 142 7.49 -16.59 4.34
CA TRP A 142 8.07 -16.44 5.68
C TRP A 142 7.04 -16.33 6.82
N ARG A 143 5.79 -16.79 6.62
CA ARG A 143 4.74 -16.71 7.64
C ARG A 143 5.10 -17.36 8.99
N ARG A 144 6.02 -18.32 8.98
CA ARG A 144 6.56 -18.94 10.21
C ARG A 144 7.53 -18.04 10.97
N ARG A 145 8.13 -17.07 10.29
CA ARG A 145 9.02 -16.05 10.88
C ARG A 145 8.20 -14.79 11.15
N GLN A 146 7.61 -14.69 12.35
CA GLN A 146 6.67 -13.64 12.72
C GLN A 146 7.17 -12.22 12.39
N GLN A 147 8.45 -11.92 12.67
CA GLN A 147 9.03 -10.59 12.43
C GLN A 147 9.11 -10.25 10.93
N ALA A 148 9.50 -11.20 10.10
CA ALA A 148 9.55 -11.01 8.65
C ALA A 148 8.14 -10.86 8.07
N HIS A 149 7.22 -11.76 8.45
CA HIS A 149 5.84 -11.76 7.97
C HIS A 149 5.14 -10.41 8.20
N LYS A 150 5.13 -9.91 9.45
CA LYS A 150 4.41 -8.66 9.76
C LYS A 150 4.99 -7.44 9.03
N ARG A 151 6.33 -7.38 8.86
CA ARG A 151 7.01 -6.31 8.13
C ARG A 151 6.69 -6.36 6.64
N LEU A 152 6.72 -7.55 6.04
CA LEU A 152 6.42 -7.74 4.61
C LEU A 152 4.95 -7.44 4.30
N MET A 153 4.01 -7.84 5.15
CA MET A 153 2.59 -7.52 4.98
C MET A 153 2.33 -6.02 5.08
N LEU A 154 2.96 -5.33 6.03
CA LEU A 154 2.87 -3.88 6.13
C LEU A 154 3.49 -3.20 4.90
N ALA A 155 4.70 -3.62 4.50
CA ALA A 155 5.37 -3.09 3.31
C ALA A 155 4.56 -3.34 2.03
N ALA A 156 3.94 -4.51 1.88
CA ALA A 156 3.05 -4.82 0.75
C ALA A 156 1.87 -3.84 0.69
N THR A 157 1.21 -3.62 1.83
CA THR A 157 0.07 -2.70 1.89
C THR A 157 0.51 -1.26 1.56
N VAL A 158 1.66 -0.82 2.06
CA VAL A 158 2.22 0.50 1.72
C VAL A 158 2.63 0.57 0.25
N ALA A 159 3.24 -0.48 -0.33
CA ALA A 159 3.62 -0.51 -1.74
C ALA A 159 2.40 -0.47 -2.69
N ALA A 160 1.30 -1.13 -2.30
CA ALA A 160 0.02 -1.03 -3.02
C ALA A 160 -0.56 0.39 -3.01
N LEU A 161 -0.08 1.23 -2.09
CA LEU A 161 -0.44 2.63 -1.90
C LEU A 161 0.30 3.61 -2.76
N MET A 162 1.44 3.20 -3.31
CA MET A 162 2.21 4.07 -4.18
C MET A 162 1.68 3.98 -5.64
N PRO A 163 0.42 4.34 -5.88
CA PRO A 163 0.16 4.95 -7.16
C PRO A 163 0.91 6.29 -7.14
N PRO A 164 1.35 6.80 -8.28
CA PRO A 164 2.01 8.09 -8.38
C PRO A 164 1.14 9.29 -7.96
N ASN A 165 0.08 9.04 -7.23
CA ASN A 165 -1.09 9.87 -7.01
C ASN A 165 -1.13 10.58 -5.67
N MET A 166 -0.04 10.61 -4.90
CA MET A 166 -0.05 11.37 -3.65
C MET A 166 0.73 12.69 -3.79
N PRO A 167 0.10 13.77 -4.28
CA PRO A 167 0.69 15.10 -4.16
C PRO A 167 0.79 15.53 -2.67
N ALA A 168 0.06 14.86 -1.78
CA ALA A 168 0.02 15.18 -0.36
C ALA A 168 1.29 14.81 0.44
N LEU A 169 2.23 14.07 -0.14
CA LEU A 169 3.49 13.71 0.52
C LEU A 169 4.73 14.38 -0.11
N SER A 170 4.55 15.41 -0.95
CA SER A 170 5.66 16.25 -1.41
C SER A 170 6.28 17.10 -0.28
N GLY A 171 5.66 17.13 0.89
CA GLY A 171 6.24 17.60 2.14
C GLY A 171 6.73 16.41 2.95
N ALA A 172 8.02 16.11 2.86
CA ALA A 172 8.81 15.19 3.66
C ALA A 172 8.09 14.58 4.89
N THR A 173 7.39 13.45 4.71
CA THR A 173 7.04 12.61 5.85
C THR A 173 7.83 11.31 5.72
N THR A 174 9.02 11.31 6.28
CA THR A 174 9.77 10.09 6.53
C THR A 174 9.01 9.30 7.59
N VAL A 175 8.24 8.30 7.17
CA VAL A 175 7.62 7.38 8.13
C VAL A 175 8.73 6.46 8.63
N CYS A 176 9.33 6.83 9.74
CA CYS A 176 10.26 5.98 10.46
C CYS A 176 9.49 4.90 11.20
N VAL A 177 9.55 3.67 10.72
CA VAL A 177 9.04 2.51 11.44
C VAL A 177 10.11 2.07 12.43
N ALA A 178 10.05 2.58 13.67
CA ALA A 178 10.92 2.15 14.74
C ALA A 178 10.45 0.79 15.28
N SER A 179 11.26 -0.24 15.18
CA SER A 179 11.06 -1.49 15.87
C SER A 179 12.18 -1.70 16.88
N SER A 180 11.86 -1.70 18.19
CA SER A 180 12.81 -2.05 19.24
C SER A 180 12.91 -3.58 19.34
N GLN A 181 14.09 -4.13 19.16
CA GLN A 181 14.33 -5.57 19.29
C GLN A 181 15.07 -5.96 20.60
N ARG A 182 15.58 -4.99 21.34
CA ARG A 182 16.21 -5.20 22.67
C ARG A 182 16.14 -3.89 23.47
N PRO A 183 16.17 -3.93 24.80
CA PRO A 183 16.39 -2.72 25.59
C PRO A 183 17.75 -2.13 25.20
N GLY A 184 17.72 -0.99 24.50
CA GLY A 184 18.90 -0.25 24.07
C GLY A 184 19.21 -0.25 22.55
N SER A 185 18.50 -0.99 21.68
CA SER A 185 18.69 -0.91 20.22
C SER A 185 17.41 -0.52 19.52
N ILE A 186 17.41 0.69 18.94
CA ILE A 186 16.35 1.17 18.06
C ILE A 186 16.85 0.95 16.62
N THR A 187 16.28 -0.03 15.92
CA THR A 187 16.51 -0.17 14.49
C THR A 187 15.46 0.64 13.77
N THR A 188 15.85 1.82 13.30
CA THR A 188 15.00 2.71 12.52
C THR A 188 15.08 2.28 11.06
N VAL A 189 13.99 1.76 10.51
CA VAL A 189 13.86 1.55 9.06
C VAL A 189 13.27 2.82 8.48
N CYS A 190 14.12 3.67 7.92
CA CYS A 190 13.70 4.84 7.15
C CYS A 190 13.29 4.38 5.75
N MET A 191 12.01 4.50 5.40
CA MET A 191 11.58 4.47 4.01
C MET A 191 11.93 5.82 3.40
N ILE A 192 12.85 5.81 2.43
CA ILE A 192 13.27 7.01 1.71
C ILE A 192 12.09 7.50 0.88
N SER A 193 11.53 8.64 1.27
CA SER A 193 10.61 9.40 0.42
C SER A 193 11.47 10.16 -0.60
N PHE A 194 11.30 9.88 -1.88
CA PHE A 194 11.87 10.71 -2.95
C PHE A 194 11.17 12.07 -2.91
N ARG A 195 11.88 13.08 -2.46
CA ARG A 195 11.47 14.48 -2.60
C ARG A 195 11.53 14.81 -4.08
N ALA A 196 10.39 15.09 -4.69
CA ALA A 196 10.36 15.72 -6.01
C ALA A 196 11.09 17.07 -5.87
N MET A 197 12.20 17.22 -6.59
CA MET A 197 13.00 18.44 -6.58
C MET A 197 12.17 19.54 -7.21
N ASP A 198 11.99 20.65 -6.50
CA ASP A 198 11.25 21.82 -6.98
C ASP A 198 11.86 22.32 -8.29
N PRO A 199 11.11 22.33 -9.40
CA PRO A 199 11.61 22.80 -10.69
C PRO A 199 12.06 24.26 -10.68
N ALA A 200 11.67 25.05 -9.68
CA ALA A 200 12.14 26.42 -9.50
C ALA A 200 13.61 26.49 -9.07
N LEU A 201 14.12 25.48 -8.36
CA LEU A 201 15.53 25.41 -7.96
C LEU A 201 16.48 25.05 -9.13
N LEU A 202 15.99 24.38 -10.18
CA LEU A 202 16.77 24.07 -11.37
C LEU A 202 16.96 25.28 -12.30
N ARG A 203 16.12 26.31 -12.20
CA ARG A 203 16.26 27.55 -12.98
C ARG A 203 17.18 28.58 -12.37
N ALA A 204 17.56 28.42 -11.10
CA ALA A 204 18.44 29.34 -10.38
C ALA A 204 19.94 28.98 -10.51
N THR A 205 20.27 27.83 -11.13
CA THR A 205 21.64 27.32 -11.30
C THR A 205 22.09 27.24 -12.77
N MET A 206 21.32 27.79 -13.70
CA MET A 206 21.74 28.11 -15.07
C MET A 206 21.80 29.66 -15.23
#